data_82c78547ac9f9ffd6012edfd84b8375d
#
_entry.id   82c78547ac9f9ffd6012edfd84b8375d
#
_cell.length_a   1.000
_cell.length_b   1.000
_cell.length_c   1.000
_cell.angle_alpha   90.00
_cell.angle_beta   90.00
_cell.angle_gamma   90.00
#
_symmetry.space_group_name_H-M   'P 1'
#
loop_
_entity.id
_entity.type
_entity.pdbx_description
1 polymer ?
#
loop_
_entity_poly.entity_id
_entity_poly.type
_entity_poly.pdbx_seq_one_letter_code
_entity_poly.pdbx_strand_id
1 'polypeptide(L)'
;MMGRMPVMFSACGFRCDVCPAFKDNVVGPEDQRAVAAAWKKYFDIDMEPAQIVCSGCFSELVEGRELPARECETRDCVTDKGFETCAECEDYPCEHREATMSAVEKARDEHAPSMSPEEREKYFEPYNARKNFDAIRKPRD
;
A
#
# COMPACT_ATOMS: atom_id res chain seq x y z
N MET A 1 -7.60 19.06 -19.82
CA MET A 1 -8.18 18.41 -18.66
C MET A 1 -7.14 17.83 -17.75
N MET A 2 -7.34 17.99 -16.47
CA MET A 2 -6.41 17.43 -15.51
C MET A 2 -6.41 15.92 -15.59
N GLY A 3 -5.29 15.35 -15.89
CA GLY A 3 -5.16 13.93 -15.92
C GLY A 3 -5.19 13.34 -14.51
N ARG A 4 -5.74 12.16 -14.39
CA ARG A 4 -5.57 11.39 -13.17
C ARG A 4 -4.14 10.88 -13.15
N MET A 5 -3.60 10.74 -11.94
CA MET A 5 -2.34 10.07 -11.78
C MET A 5 -2.45 8.66 -12.37
N PRO A 6 -1.46 8.21 -13.14
CA PRO A 6 -1.50 6.84 -13.66
C PRO A 6 -1.63 5.83 -12.53
N VAL A 7 -2.28 4.72 -12.81
CA VAL A 7 -2.36 3.62 -11.84
C VAL A 7 -0.95 3.16 -11.51
N MET A 8 -0.65 3.07 -10.22
CA MET A 8 0.69 2.76 -9.75
C MET A 8 0.60 1.75 -8.62
N PHE A 9 1.35 0.67 -8.74
CA PHE A 9 1.36 -0.39 -7.73
C PHE A 9 2.71 -0.44 -7.03
N SER A 10 2.66 -0.73 -5.72
CA SER A 10 3.87 -1.13 -5.01
C SER A 10 4.22 -2.56 -5.39
N ALA A 11 5.41 -2.99 -4.98
CA ALA A 11 5.83 -4.38 -5.22
C ALA A 11 4.83 -5.38 -4.66
N CYS A 12 4.18 -5.05 -3.55
CA CYS A 12 3.25 -5.94 -2.87
C CYS A 12 1.77 -5.74 -3.23
N GLY A 13 1.48 -4.83 -4.17
CA GLY A 13 0.12 -4.67 -4.67
C GLY A 13 -0.69 -3.54 -4.07
N PHE A 14 -0.08 -2.68 -3.29
CA PHE A 14 -0.76 -1.49 -2.82
C PHE A 14 -0.89 -0.50 -3.98
N ARG A 15 -2.00 0.21 -4.03
CA ARG A 15 -2.22 1.25 -5.04
C ARG A 15 -1.61 2.55 -4.54
N CYS A 16 -0.37 2.80 -4.95
CA CYS A 16 0.36 4.01 -4.53
C CYS A 16 -0.32 5.28 -5.01
N ASP A 17 -0.90 5.25 -6.20
CA ASP A 17 -1.55 6.43 -6.77
C ASP A 17 -2.72 6.93 -5.94
N VAL A 18 -3.38 6.05 -5.19
CA VAL A 18 -4.50 6.44 -4.32
C VAL A 18 -4.17 6.30 -2.84
N CYS A 19 -2.93 5.94 -2.51
CA CYS A 19 -2.51 5.83 -1.11
C CYS A 19 -2.42 7.21 -0.47
N PRO A 20 -3.06 7.42 0.68
CA PRO A 20 -3.04 8.75 1.31
C PRO A 20 -1.66 9.18 1.81
N ALA A 21 -0.72 8.25 1.94
CA ALA A 21 0.64 8.59 2.33
C ALA A 21 1.56 8.89 1.16
N PHE A 22 1.13 8.63 -0.08
CA PHE A 22 1.96 8.89 -1.24
C PHE A 22 2.20 10.39 -1.39
N LYS A 23 3.42 10.77 -1.75
CA LYS A 23 3.83 12.17 -1.76
C LYS A 23 2.90 13.11 -2.51
N ASP A 24 2.33 12.65 -3.63
CA ASP A 24 1.44 13.49 -4.43
C ASP A 24 0.06 13.66 -3.80
N ASN A 25 -0.29 12.83 -2.82
CA ASN A 25 -1.57 12.88 -2.14
C ASN A 25 -1.48 13.58 -0.77
N VAL A 26 -0.28 13.85 -0.30
CA VAL A 26 -0.07 14.55 0.95
C VAL A 26 0.01 16.05 0.66
N VAL A 27 -1.03 16.78 1.05
CA VAL A 27 -1.11 18.21 0.75
C VAL A 27 -0.49 19.04 1.88
N GLY A 28 -0.58 18.57 3.12
CA GLY A 28 -0.03 19.32 4.23
C GLY A 28 -0.06 18.53 5.53
N PRO A 29 0.33 19.20 6.64
CA PRO A 29 0.44 18.52 7.94
C PRO A 29 -0.86 17.89 8.43
N GLU A 30 -2.01 18.46 8.04
CA GLU A 30 -3.28 17.88 8.45
C GLU A 30 -3.50 16.52 7.84
N ASP A 31 -3.12 16.34 6.57
CA ASP A 31 -3.21 15.05 5.91
C ASP A 31 -2.29 14.04 6.61
N GLN A 32 -1.09 14.48 6.96
CA GLN A 32 -0.15 13.61 7.64
C GLN A 32 -0.68 13.15 8.98
N ARG A 33 -1.27 14.04 9.75
CA ARG A 33 -1.85 13.68 11.05
C ARG A 33 -3.02 12.72 10.88
N ALA A 34 -3.85 12.95 9.88
CA ALA A 34 -5.00 12.09 9.62
C ALA A 34 -4.54 10.66 9.27
N VAL A 35 -3.54 10.54 8.41
CA VAL A 35 -3.03 9.22 8.02
C VAL A 35 -2.37 8.54 9.20
N ALA A 36 -1.56 9.26 9.98
CA ALA A 36 -0.91 8.68 11.16
C ALA A 36 -1.94 8.14 12.15
N ALA A 37 -3.01 8.89 12.38
CA ALA A 37 -4.08 8.46 13.27
C ALA A 37 -4.81 7.23 12.74
N ALA A 38 -5.10 7.21 11.44
CA ALA A 38 -5.80 6.09 10.82
C ALA A 38 -4.95 4.83 10.83
N TRP A 39 -3.67 4.95 10.52
CA TRP A 39 -2.78 3.79 10.52
C TRP A 39 -2.61 3.22 11.93
N LYS A 40 -2.56 4.08 12.93
CA LYS A 40 -2.50 3.61 14.31
C LYS A 40 -3.78 2.87 14.69
N LYS A 41 -4.91 3.44 14.33
CA LYS A 41 -6.21 2.88 14.67
C LYS A 41 -6.48 1.55 13.97
N TYR A 42 -6.18 1.49 12.66
CA TYR A 42 -6.57 0.32 11.85
C TYR A 42 -5.49 -0.74 11.74
N PHE A 43 -4.24 -0.34 11.74
CA PHE A 43 -3.14 -1.26 11.50
C PHE A 43 -2.12 -1.33 12.63
N ASP A 44 -2.37 -0.58 13.70
CA ASP A 44 -1.47 -0.50 14.86
C ASP A 44 -0.04 -0.09 14.45
N ILE A 45 0.05 0.81 13.47
CA ILE A 45 1.31 1.35 13.02
C ILE A 45 1.55 2.68 13.74
N ASP A 46 2.65 2.77 14.48
CA ASP A 46 3.06 3.97 15.19
C ASP A 46 4.05 4.73 14.34
N MET A 47 3.67 5.90 13.85
CA MET A 47 4.53 6.70 13.02
C MET A 47 4.26 8.17 13.26
N GLU A 48 5.32 8.97 13.31
CA GLU A 48 5.15 10.41 13.47
C GLU A 48 4.51 11.00 12.22
N PRO A 49 3.57 11.92 12.35
CA PRO A 49 2.92 12.51 11.18
C PRO A 49 3.89 13.07 10.15
N ALA A 50 4.99 13.67 10.58
CA ALA A 50 5.97 14.25 9.67
C ALA A 50 6.65 13.21 8.78
N GLN A 51 6.59 11.94 9.15
CA GLN A 51 7.16 10.85 8.36
C GLN A 51 6.20 10.28 7.34
N ILE A 52 4.95 10.74 7.34
CA ILE A 52 3.92 10.23 6.43
C ILE A 52 4.09 10.90 5.06
N VAL A 53 5.13 10.50 4.36
CA VAL A 53 5.38 10.90 2.96
C VAL A 53 6.12 9.74 2.31
N CYS A 54 5.51 9.13 1.32
CA CYS A 54 6.10 7.98 0.64
C CYS A 54 6.27 8.28 -0.85
N SER A 55 7.43 7.98 -1.36
CA SER A 55 7.75 8.21 -2.77
C SER A 55 7.71 6.95 -3.63
N GLY A 56 7.26 5.84 -3.07
CA GLY A 56 7.12 4.57 -3.81
C GLY A 56 8.22 3.58 -3.47
N CYS A 57 7.93 2.30 -3.70
CA CYS A 57 8.81 1.19 -3.29
C CYS A 57 10.21 1.25 -3.87
N PHE A 58 10.33 1.71 -5.11
CA PHE A 58 11.61 1.68 -5.82
C PHE A 58 12.30 3.04 -5.88
N SER A 59 11.79 4.02 -5.14
CA SER A 59 12.41 5.33 -5.04
C SER A 59 13.62 5.27 -4.11
N GLU A 60 14.45 6.31 -4.17
CA GLU A 60 15.59 6.42 -3.27
C GLU A 60 15.12 6.50 -1.82
N LEU A 61 15.85 5.83 -0.95
CA LEU A 61 15.58 5.88 0.48
C LEU A 61 16.19 7.17 1.03
N VAL A 62 15.38 7.93 1.73
CA VAL A 62 15.81 9.20 2.31
C VAL A 62 16.15 8.97 3.77
N GLU A 63 17.34 9.44 4.17
CA GLU A 63 17.77 9.31 5.55
C GLU A 63 16.78 10.00 6.48
N GLY A 64 16.44 9.32 7.57
CA GLY A 64 15.48 9.83 8.54
C GLY A 64 14.04 9.56 8.22
N ARG A 65 13.75 9.05 7.04
CA ARG A 65 12.39 8.65 6.66
C ARG A 65 12.22 7.15 6.80
N GLU A 66 11.01 6.74 7.14
CA GLU A 66 10.68 5.32 7.26
C GLU A 66 9.90 4.81 6.04
N LEU A 67 9.42 5.70 5.20
CA LEU A 67 8.67 5.32 3.99
C LEU A 67 9.44 5.73 2.74
N PRO A 68 9.53 4.87 1.74
CA PRO A 68 9.11 3.46 1.78
C PRO A 68 9.97 2.67 2.75
N ALA A 69 9.49 1.53 3.22
CA ALA A 69 10.21 0.73 4.18
C ALA A 69 11.61 0.40 3.66
N ARG A 70 12.62 0.55 4.53
CA ARG A 70 14.01 0.29 4.14
C ARG A 70 14.24 -1.18 3.86
N GLU A 71 13.62 -2.03 4.67
CA GLU A 71 13.70 -3.47 4.47
C GLU A 71 12.33 -3.97 4.08
N CYS A 72 12.25 -4.66 2.96
CA CYS A 72 10.99 -5.20 2.48
C CYS A 72 11.27 -6.47 1.70
N GLU A 73 10.89 -7.60 2.29
CA GLU A 73 11.09 -8.90 1.70
C GLU A 73 10.42 -9.03 0.34
N THR A 74 9.23 -8.46 0.21
CA THR A 74 8.50 -8.50 -1.06
C THR A 74 9.22 -7.73 -2.16
N ARG A 75 9.70 -6.54 -1.85
CA ARG A 75 10.45 -5.73 -2.81
C ARG A 75 11.73 -6.43 -3.24
N ASP A 76 12.44 -7.01 -2.29
CA ASP A 76 13.66 -7.74 -2.58
C ASP A 76 13.39 -8.94 -3.47
N CYS A 77 12.31 -9.65 -3.19
CA CYS A 77 11.92 -10.83 -3.96
C CYS A 77 11.61 -10.48 -5.41
N VAL A 78 10.81 -9.44 -5.65
CA VAL A 78 10.47 -9.06 -7.03
C VAL A 78 11.68 -8.49 -7.77
N THR A 79 12.54 -7.78 -7.06
CA THR A 79 13.76 -7.24 -7.66
C THR A 79 14.68 -8.35 -8.11
N ASP A 80 14.87 -9.38 -7.28
CA ASP A 80 15.72 -10.51 -7.62
C ASP A 80 15.19 -11.28 -8.82
N LYS A 81 13.87 -11.34 -8.98
CA LYS A 81 13.24 -12.05 -10.10
C LYS A 81 13.09 -11.20 -11.35
N GLY A 82 13.43 -9.92 -11.25
CA GLY A 82 13.28 -9.01 -12.39
C GLY A 82 11.86 -8.55 -12.64
N PHE A 83 11.01 -8.63 -11.65
CA PHE A 83 9.61 -8.19 -11.74
C PHE A 83 9.41 -6.82 -11.11
N GLU A 84 8.30 -6.19 -11.44
CA GLU A 84 7.89 -4.94 -10.79
C GLU A 84 6.96 -5.21 -9.62
N THR A 85 6.14 -6.25 -9.72
CA THR A 85 5.19 -6.63 -8.67
C THR A 85 5.11 -8.14 -8.54
N CYS A 86 4.61 -8.58 -7.41
CA CYS A 86 4.33 -10.00 -7.18
C CYS A 86 3.28 -10.56 -8.13
N ALA A 87 2.48 -9.70 -8.75
CA ALA A 87 1.46 -10.16 -9.68
C ALA A 87 2.07 -10.90 -10.88
N GLU A 88 3.34 -10.61 -11.20
CA GLU A 88 4.03 -11.25 -12.31
C GLU A 88 4.60 -12.61 -11.95
N CYS A 89 4.64 -12.94 -10.67
CA CYS A 89 5.27 -14.16 -10.18
C CYS A 89 4.35 -15.37 -10.37
N GLU A 90 4.93 -16.47 -10.83
CA GLU A 90 4.18 -17.72 -10.99
C GLU A 90 3.74 -18.33 -9.66
N ASP A 91 4.47 -18.04 -8.60
CA ASP A 91 4.17 -18.55 -7.27
C ASP A 91 3.12 -17.72 -6.53
N TYR A 92 2.62 -16.66 -7.13
CA TYR A 92 1.62 -15.83 -6.50
C TYR A 92 0.26 -16.53 -6.42
N PRO A 93 -0.45 -16.48 -5.30
CA PRO A 93 0.02 -15.96 -4.02
C PRO A 93 0.86 -17.00 -3.29
N CYS A 94 2.09 -16.62 -2.95
CA CYS A 94 2.94 -17.48 -2.13
C CYS A 94 2.51 -17.34 -0.66
N GLU A 95 3.07 -18.20 0.19
CA GLU A 95 2.73 -18.21 1.61
C GLU A 95 2.93 -16.84 2.26
N HIS A 96 4.05 -16.19 1.95
CA HIS A 96 4.34 -14.86 2.48
C HIS A 96 3.28 -13.84 2.07
N ARG A 97 2.92 -13.82 0.77
CA ARG A 97 1.94 -12.86 0.28
C ARG A 97 0.55 -13.16 0.82
N GLU A 98 0.19 -14.42 0.91
CA GLU A 98 -1.11 -14.80 1.47
C GLU A 98 -1.23 -14.31 2.91
N ALA A 99 -0.18 -14.46 3.71
CA ALA A 99 -0.18 -14.02 5.10
C ALA A 99 -0.35 -12.50 5.20
N THR A 100 0.37 -11.73 4.38
CA THR A 100 0.28 -10.26 4.46
C THR A 100 -1.05 -9.74 3.94
N MET A 101 -1.58 -10.32 2.87
CA MET A 101 -2.87 -9.91 2.35
C MET A 101 -4.00 -10.24 3.31
N SER A 102 -3.93 -11.41 3.95
CA SER A 102 -4.93 -11.81 4.94
C SER A 102 -4.94 -10.90 6.15
N ALA A 103 -3.76 -10.40 6.57
CA ALA A 103 -3.68 -9.48 7.70
C ALA A 103 -4.42 -8.18 7.41
N VAL A 104 -4.28 -7.63 6.22
CA VAL A 104 -4.99 -6.42 5.84
C VAL A 104 -6.50 -6.68 5.76
N GLU A 105 -6.89 -7.81 5.18
CA GLU A 105 -8.29 -8.17 5.06
C GLU A 105 -8.94 -8.35 6.44
N LYS A 106 -8.22 -8.95 7.36
CA LYS A 106 -8.70 -9.14 8.73
C LYS A 106 -8.91 -7.78 9.42
N ALA A 107 -7.95 -6.87 9.28
CA ALA A 107 -8.07 -5.55 9.86
C ALA A 107 -9.28 -4.81 9.29
N ARG A 108 -9.47 -4.90 7.98
CA ARG A 108 -10.63 -4.30 7.34
C ARG A 108 -11.93 -4.84 7.92
N ASP A 109 -12.04 -6.16 8.04
CA ASP A 109 -13.27 -6.78 8.53
C ASP A 109 -13.55 -6.43 9.99
N GLU A 110 -12.51 -6.31 10.80
CA GLU A 110 -12.66 -5.92 12.19
C GLU A 110 -13.19 -4.49 12.35
N HIS A 111 -12.78 -3.59 11.47
CA HIS A 111 -13.13 -2.18 11.56
C HIS A 111 -14.30 -1.76 10.68
N ALA A 112 -14.69 -2.59 9.72
CA ALA A 112 -15.74 -2.25 8.77
C ALA A 112 -17.03 -1.74 9.40
N PRO A 113 -17.53 -2.33 10.51
CA PRO A 113 -18.80 -1.86 11.09
C PRO A 113 -18.74 -0.42 11.61
N SER A 114 -17.56 0.08 11.94
CA SER A 114 -17.41 1.44 12.48
C SER A 114 -16.86 2.43 11.48
N MET A 115 -16.69 1.99 10.21
CA MET A 115 -16.09 2.83 9.18
C MET A 115 -17.13 3.33 8.19
N SER A 116 -16.98 4.59 7.79
CA SER A 116 -17.76 5.11 6.66
C SER A 116 -17.21 4.51 5.36
N PRO A 117 -18.02 4.51 4.29
CA PRO A 117 -17.51 4.09 2.98
C PRO A 117 -16.30 4.90 2.52
N GLU A 118 -16.25 6.19 2.86
CA GLU A 118 -15.14 7.06 2.50
C GLU A 118 -13.85 6.67 3.21
N GLU A 119 -13.95 6.32 4.49
CA GLU A 119 -12.78 5.87 5.24
C GLU A 119 -12.24 4.55 4.69
N ARG A 120 -13.14 3.63 4.33
CA ARG A 120 -12.74 2.36 3.75
C ARG A 120 -12.01 2.56 2.44
N GLU A 121 -12.56 3.42 1.58
CA GLU A 121 -11.96 3.70 0.29
C GLU A 121 -10.57 4.34 0.43
N LYS A 122 -10.42 5.22 1.41
CA LYS A 122 -9.16 5.93 1.61
C LYS A 122 -8.09 5.10 2.33
N TYR A 123 -8.48 4.32 3.33
CA TYR A 123 -7.52 3.68 4.22
C TYR A 123 -7.40 2.17 4.06
N PHE A 124 -8.27 1.53 3.33
CA PHE A 124 -8.20 0.08 3.12
C PHE A 124 -8.13 -0.32 1.65
N GLU A 125 -8.91 0.30 0.79
CA GLU A 125 -8.93 -0.09 -0.61
C GLU A 125 -7.57 0.06 -1.30
N PRO A 126 -6.77 1.10 -1.02
CA PRO A 126 -5.44 1.17 -1.62
C PRO A 126 -4.55 -0.01 -1.22
N TYR A 127 -4.78 -0.57 -0.05
CA TYR A 127 -3.95 -1.65 0.49
C TYR A 127 -4.54 -3.03 0.28
N ASN A 128 -5.64 -3.14 -0.45
CA ASN A 128 -6.26 -4.42 -0.75
C ASN A 128 -5.52 -5.09 -1.91
N ALA A 129 -4.35 -5.62 -1.60
CA ALA A 129 -3.43 -6.17 -2.59
C ALA A 129 -4.05 -7.30 -3.40
N ARG A 130 -4.83 -8.17 -2.76
CA ARG A 130 -5.47 -9.29 -3.45
C ARG A 130 -6.40 -8.80 -4.56
N LYS A 131 -7.28 -7.85 -4.24
CA LYS A 131 -8.18 -7.27 -5.21
C LYS A 131 -7.43 -6.53 -6.30
N ASN A 132 -6.41 -5.75 -5.89
CA ASN A 132 -5.63 -4.97 -6.84
C ASN A 132 -4.91 -5.86 -7.84
N PHE A 133 -4.31 -6.95 -7.37
CA PHE A 133 -3.61 -7.88 -8.24
C PHE A 133 -4.59 -8.69 -9.10
N ASP A 134 -5.72 -9.07 -8.54
CA ASP A 134 -6.74 -9.80 -9.31
C ASP A 134 -7.21 -8.98 -10.51
N ALA A 135 -7.25 -7.65 -10.36
CA ALA A 135 -7.67 -6.77 -11.45
C ALA A 135 -6.67 -6.75 -12.61
N ILE A 136 -5.39 -6.99 -12.34
CA ILE A 136 -4.35 -6.95 -13.39
C ILE A 136 -3.85 -8.33 -13.79
N ARG A 137 -4.08 -9.36 -12.97
CA ARG A 137 -3.73 -10.74 -13.32
C ARG A 137 -4.89 -11.36 -14.07
N LYS A 138 -4.89 -11.19 -15.35
CA LYS A 138 -5.95 -11.80 -16.15
C LYS A 138 -5.76 -13.30 -16.22
N PRO A 139 -6.87 -14.05 -16.24
CA PRO A 139 -6.75 -15.50 -16.44
C PRO A 139 -6.04 -15.76 -17.76
N ARG A 140 -5.16 -16.71 -17.75
CA ARG A 140 -4.49 -17.13 -18.96
C ARG A 140 -5.33 -18.20 -19.61
N ASP A 141 -5.61 -18.00 -20.85
CA ASP A 141 -6.39 -18.96 -21.62
C ASP A 141 -5.56 -20.11 -22.12
#